data_479e6a1d626e6fc868234b58576edf42
#
_entry.id   479e6a1d626e6fc868234b58576edf42
#
_cell.length_a   1.000
_cell.length_b   1.000
_cell.length_c   1.000
_cell.angle_alpha   90.00
_cell.angle_beta   90.00
_cell.angle_gamma   90.00
#
_symmetry.space_group_name_H-M   'P 1'
#
loop_
_entity.id
_entity.type
_entity.pdbx_description
1 polymer ?
#
loop_
_entity_poly.entity_id
_entity_poly.type
_entity_poly.pdbx_seq_one_letter_code
_entity_poly.pdbx_strand_id
1 'polypeptide(L)'
;KRINSAADDAAGLAISARMASQVKGLEQAARNAADGISMVQTVEGAGKEIVNILTRMKELAVQASSGTLSTTDRTALDTEYSQLELEITRIQTNTKWNTKALMGADHGAVSVQVGDGNNQAMTITLKAWALNGTGEVFGVDLTNAAHNGVDTDTKAKAALTQLDSAITNASAELATYGAYINRLEYAQDNLMNVAQNTDASRSRIEDADYASETSELAKTQIIAQAGTAMLAQANQIKQTVLALLQ
;
A
#
# COMPACT_ATOMS: atom_id res chain seq x y z
N LYS A 1 -6.68 21.89 25.18
CA LYS A 1 -6.50 20.60 25.88
C LYS A 1 -6.89 20.77 27.35
N ARG A 2 -7.65 19.81 27.88
CA ARG A 2 -8.01 19.75 29.30
C ARG A 2 -6.86 19.21 30.14
N ILE A 3 -6.15 18.20 29.63
CA ILE A 3 -4.98 17.58 30.27
C ILE A 3 -3.76 18.12 29.56
N ASN A 4 -2.94 18.92 30.25
CA ASN A 4 -1.72 19.52 29.74
C ASN A 4 -0.47 19.02 30.46
N SER A 5 -0.61 18.59 31.71
CA SER A 5 0.48 18.09 32.54
C SER A 5 0.08 16.82 33.29
N ALA A 6 1.08 16.06 33.76
CA ALA A 6 0.82 14.88 34.59
C ALA A 6 0.20 15.24 35.96
N ALA A 7 0.25 16.51 36.36
CA ALA A 7 -0.37 17.00 37.56
C ALA A 7 -1.89 17.17 37.43
N ASP A 8 -2.40 17.38 36.21
CA ASP A 8 -3.83 17.54 35.92
C ASP A 8 -4.55 16.19 35.98
N ASP A 9 -4.03 15.19 35.29
CA ASP A 9 -4.52 13.80 35.29
C ASP A 9 -3.42 12.87 34.74
N ALA A 10 -2.74 12.17 35.65
CA ALA A 10 -1.67 11.24 35.30
C ALA A 10 -2.17 10.01 34.54
N ALA A 11 -3.38 9.53 34.85
CA ALA A 11 -3.96 8.38 34.16
C ALA A 11 -4.43 8.72 32.74
N GLY A 12 -5.17 9.83 32.61
CA GLY A 12 -5.63 10.34 31.33
C GLY A 12 -4.48 10.69 30.39
N LEU A 13 -3.41 11.31 30.90
CA LEU A 13 -2.20 11.61 30.11
C LEU A 13 -1.50 10.35 29.61
N ALA A 14 -1.35 9.32 30.47
CA ALA A 14 -0.73 8.06 30.08
C ALA A 14 -1.55 7.32 29.01
N ILE A 15 -2.89 7.35 29.11
CA ILE A 15 -3.79 6.74 28.12
C ILE A 15 -3.72 7.52 26.80
N SER A 16 -3.81 8.85 26.83
CA SER A 16 -3.77 9.69 25.62
C SER A 16 -2.43 9.56 24.89
N ALA A 17 -1.31 9.50 25.61
CA ALA A 17 0.02 9.30 25.05
C ALA A 17 0.13 7.94 24.33
N ARG A 18 -0.40 6.87 24.94
CA ARG A 18 -0.42 5.53 24.32
C ARG A 18 -1.31 5.51 23.07
N MET A 19 -2.51 6.13 23.11
CA MET A 19 -3.39 6.26 21.96
C MET A 19 -2.74 7.08 20.84
N ALA A 20 -2.04 8.17 21.17
CA ALA A 20 -1.30 8.97 20.20
C ALA A 20 -0.19 8.18 19.51
N SER A 21 0.52 7.33 20.25
CA SER A 21 1.53 6.41 19.69
C SER A 21 0.89 5.40 18.75
N GLN A 22 -0.25 4.82 19.15
CA GLN A 22 -0.99 3.86 18.36
C GLN A 22 -1.50 4.49 17.05
N VAL A 23 -2.07 5.69 17.09
CA VAL A 23 -2.53 6.40 15.87
C VAL A 23 -1.38 6.59 14.90
N LYS A 24 -0.22 7.07 15.37
CA LYS A 24 0.97 7.23 14.52
C LYS A 24 1.46 5.90 13.92
N GLY A 25 1.41 4.82 14.69
CA GLY A 25 1.74 3.46 14.23
C GLY A 25 0.80 3.01 13.11
N LEU A 26 -0.50 3.18 13.30
CA LEU A 26 -1.54 2.82 12.32
C LEU A 26 -1.44 3.66 11.03
N GLU A 27 -1.19 4.97 11.14
CA GLU A 27 -0.95 5.82 9.97
C GLU A 27 0.29 5.40 9.18
N GLN A 28 1.37 5.00 9.87
CA GLN A 28 2.56 4.47 9.19
C GLN A 28 2.26 3.14 8.53
N ALA A 29 1.51 2.24 9.19
CA ALA A 29 1.09 0.97 8.61
C ALA A 29 0.21 1.16 7.36
N ALA A 30 -0.67 2.17 7.36
CA ALA A 30 -1.46 2.53 6.19
C ALA A 30 -0.59 3.02 5.02
N ARG A 31 0.46 3.80 5.29
CA ARG A 31 1.44 4.19 4.27
C ARG A 31 2.22 2.98 3.75
N ASN A 32 2.65 2.08 4.62
CA ASN A 32 3.32 0.84 4.21
C ASN A 32 2.42 -0.04 3.31
N ALA A 33 1.12 -0.09 3.59
CA ALA A 33 0.15 -0.80 2.73
C ALA A 33 0.07 -0.15 1.34
N ALA A 34 0.03 1.19 1.26
CA ALA A 34 0.03 1.93 -0.01
C ALA A 34 1.32 1.69 -0.82
N ASP A 35 2.49 1.65 -0.15
CA ASP A 35 3.75 1.29 -0.78
C ASP A 35 3.73 -0.15 -1.31
N GLY A 36 3.14 -1.08 -0.54
CA GLY A 36 2.92 -2.47 -0.96
C GLY A 36 2.02 -2.56 -2.20
N ILE A 37 0.93 -1.81 -2.26
CA ILE A 37 0.04 -1.72 -3.43
C ILE A 37 0.83 -1.25 -4.65
N SER A 38 1.58 -0.16 -4.53
CA SER A 38 2.37 0.40 -5.63
C SER A 38 3.44 -0.57 -6.15
N MET A 39 4.06 -1.33 -5.25
CA MET A 39 5.01 -2.38 -5.60
C MET A 39 4.33 -3.51 -6.40
N VAL A 40 3.18 -4.01 -5.95
CA VAL A 40 2.44 -5.08 -6.64
C VAL A 40 1.92 -4.59 -7.99
N GLN A 41 1.42 -3.35 -8.09
CA GLN A 41 1.00 -2.75 -9.36
C GLN A 41 2.14 -2.64 -10.37
N THR A 42 3.36 -2.41 -9.92
CA THR A 42 4.54 -2.39 -10.80
C THR A 42 4.80 -3.77 -11.40
N VAL A 43 4.70 -4.84 -10.61
CA VAL A 43 4.82 -6.23 -11.09
C VAL A 43 3.67 -6.61 -12.01
N GLU A 44 2.45 -6.24 -11.63
CA GLU A 44 1.24 -6.49 -12.44
C GLU A 44 1.35 -5.84 -13.82
N GLY A 45 1.79 -4.58 -13.88
CA GLY A 45 1.99 -3.86 -15.15
C GLY A 45 3.00 -4.58 -16.05
N ALA A 46 4.18 -4.92 -15.51
CA ALA A 46 5.19 -5.67 -16.24
C ALA A 46 4.71 -7.07 -16.66
N GLY A 47 3.97 -7.75 -15.79
CA GLY A 47 3.38 -9.06 -16.08
C GLY A 47 2.36 -9.01 -17.23
N LYS A 48 1.53 -7.98 -17.30
CA LYS A 48 0.60 -7.76 -18.42
C LYS A 48 1.33 -7.61 -19.76
N GLU A 49 2.44 -6.85 -19.78
CA GLU A 49 3.25 -6.72 -21.00
C GLU A 49 3.88 -8.07 -21.40
N ILE A 50 4.35 -8.86 -20.46
CA ILE A 50 4.86 -10.21 -20.74
C ILE A 50 3.75 -11.11 -21.33
N VAL A 51 2.52 -11.07 -20.81
CA VAL A 51 1.39 -11.82 -21.38
C VAL A 51 1.06 -11.37 -22.81
N ASN A 52 1.14 -10.06 -23.10
CA ASN A 52 0.98 -9.53 -24.45
C ASN A 52 2.06 -10.08 -25.39
N ILE A 53 3.32 -10.12 -24.95
CA ILE A 53 4.43 -10.68 -25.74
C ILE A 53 4.23 -12.18 -25.95
N LEU A 54 3.88 -12.95 -24.92
CA LEU A 54 3.58 -14.39 -25.06
C LEU A 54 2.45 -14.65 -26.06
N THR A 55 1.42 -13.80 -26.08
CA THR A 55 0.32 -13.88 -27.04
C THR A 55 0.83 -13.62 -28.46
N ARG A 56 1.71 -12.64 -28.65
CA ARG A 56 2.35 -12.39 -29.95
C ARG A 56 3.24 -13.56 -30.39
N MET A 57 4.01 -14.13 -29.48
CA MET A 57 4.82 -15.33 -29.75
C MET A 57 3.92 -16.51 -30.16
N LYS A 58 2.75 -16.67 -29.54
CA LYS A 58 1.77 -17.68 -29.93
C LYS A 58 1.24 -17.47 -31.35
N GLU A 59 0.95 -16.22 -31.75
CA GLU A 59 0.55 -15.91 -33.15
C GLU A 59 1.64 -16.34 -34.13
N LEU A 60 2.91 -16.01 -33.83
CA LEU A 60 4.05 -16.43 -34.69
C LEU A 60 4.17 -17.96 -34.79
N ALA A 61 3.99 -18.65 -33.63
CA ALA A 61 4.02 -20.11 -33.60
C ALA A 61 2.87 -20.75 -34.42
N VAL A 62 1.65 -20.17 -34.33
CA VAL A 62 0.52 -20.60 -35.19
C VAL A 62 0.85 -20.41 -36.67
N GLN A 63 1.41 -19.26 -37.06
CA GLN A 63 1.81 -18.97 -38.41
C GLN A 63 2.90 -19.94 -38.90
N ALA A 64 3.94 -20.16 -38.08
CA ALA A 64 5.05 -21.05 -38.42
C ALA A 64 4.63 -22.54 -38.52
N SER A 65 3.59 -22.95 -37.78
CA SER A 65 3.05 -24.32 -37.85
C SER A 65 2.28 -24.63 -39.15
N SER A 66 2.04 -23.62 -40.00
CA SER A 66 1.40 -23.83 -41.29
C SER A 66 2.29 -24.58 -42.26
N GLY A 67 1.76 -25.64 -42.90
CA GLY A 67 2.47 -26.40 -43.93
C GLY A 67 2.72 -25.62 -45.24
N THR A 68 2.20 -24.40 -45.35
CA THR A 68 2.33 -23.55 -46.57
C THR A 68 3.63 -22.74 -46.58
N LEU A 69 4.33 -22.62 -45.43
CA LEU A 69 5.54 -21.81 -45.33
C LEU A 69 6.80 -22.59 -45.70
N SER A 70 7.73 -21.90 -46.38
CA SER A 70 9.09 -22.42 -46.60
C SER A 70 9.94 -22.35 -45.34
N THR A 71 11.07 -23.05 -45.29
CA THR A 71 12.04 -22.98 -44.20
C THR A 71 12.58 -21.56 -44.03
N THR A 72 12.79 -20.83 -45.13
CA THR A 72 13.27 -19.44 -45.08
C THR A 72 12.25 -18.52 -44.41
N ASP A 73 10.97 -18.69 -44.70
CA ASP A 73 9.90 -17.89 -44.12
C ASP A 73 9.81 -18.16 -42.61
N ARG A 74 9.91 -19.43 -42.17
CA ARG A 74 9.96 -19.81 -40.75
C ARG A 74 11.17 -19.24 -40.02
N THR A 75 12.34 -19.20 -40.68
CA THR A 75 13.51 -18.55 -40.09
C THR A 75 13.32 -17.06 -39.85
N ALA A 76 12.58 -16.38 -40.72
CA ALA A 76 12.22 -14.97 -40.50
C ALA A 76 11.28 -14.79 -39.30
N LEU A 77 10.28 -15.67 -39.15
CA LEU A 77 9.39 -15.67 -37.96
C LEU A 77 10.15 -16.00 -36.67
N ASP A 78 11.08 -16.94 -36.77
CA ASP A 78 11.94 -17.34 -35.64
C ASP A 78 12.84 -16.20 -35.15
N THR A 79 13.28 -15.34 -36.06
CA THR A 79 14.03 -14.13 -35.68
C THR A 79 13.17 -13.18 -34.84
N GLU A 80 11.91 -12.93 -35.21
CA GLU A 80 10.99 -12.12 -34.41
C GLU A 80 10.72 -12.81 -33.06
N TYR A 81 10.44 -14.10 -33.06
CA TYR A 81 10.19 -14.89 -31.87
C TYR A 81 11.34 -14.78 -30.86
N SER A 82 12.58 -14.95 -31.32
CA SER A 82 13.79 -14.82 -30.46
C SER A 82 13.96 -13.40 -29.89
N GLN A 83 13.62 -12.35 -30.64
CA GLN A 83 13.67 -10.99 -30.11
C GLN A 83 12.61 -10.75 -29.01
N LEU A 84 11.44 -11.37 -29.13
CA LEU A 84 10.40 -11.32 -28.10
C LEU A 84 10.83 -12.06 -26.82
N GLU A 85 11.55 -13.18 -26.92
CA GLU A 85 12.14 -13.86 -25.76
C GLU A 85 13.16 -12.99 -25.03
N LEU A 86 14.03 -12.32 -25.78
CA LEU A 86 14.99 -11.36 -25.21
C LEU A 86 14.27 -10.20 -24.51
N GLU A 87 13.15 -9.72 -25.06
CA GLU A 87 12.38 -8.65 -24.45
C GLU A 87 11.70 -9.09 -23.14
N ILE A 88 11.15 -10.31 -23.08
CA ILE A 88 10.65 -10.87 -21.80
C ILE A 88 11.76 -10.90 -20.75
N THR A 89 12.93 -11.40 -21.13
CA THR A 89 14.11 -11.45 -20.23
C THR A 89 14.53 -10.06 -19.77
N ARG A 90 14.47 -9.07 -20.67
CA ARG A 90 14.77 -7.67 -20.33
C ARG A 90 13.76 -7.09 -19.35
N ILE A 91 12.45 -7.30 -19.56
CA ILE A 91 11.40 -6.85 -18.66
C ILE A 91 11.58 -7.49 -17.28
N GLN A 92 11.77 -8.79 -17.22
CA GLN A 92 12.00 -9.55 -15.99
C GLN A 92 13.17 -9.00 -15.17
N THR A 93 14.31 -8.72 -15.84
CA THR A 93 15.53 -8.26 -15.16
C THR A 93 15.45 -6.81 -14.70
N ASN A 94 14.75 -5.97 -15.48
CA ASN A 94 14.70 -4.53 -15.25
C ASN A 94 13.52 -4.09 -14.38
N THR A 95 12.54 -4.95 -14.13
CA THR A 95 11.41 -4.62 -13.25
C THR A 95 11.87 -4.63 -11.80
N LYS A 96 12.06 -3.43 -11.25
CA LYS A 96 12.55 -3.20 -9.90
C LYS A 96 11.68 -2.18 -9.17
N TRP A 97 11.56 -2.35 -7.87
CA TRP A 97 10.96 -1.39 -6.97
C TRP A 97 11.99 -0.99 -5.90
N ASN A 98 12.31 0.28 -5.81
CA ASN A 98 13.32 0.80 -4.87
C ASN A 98 14.61 -0.08 -4.87
N THR A 99 15.19 -0.31 -6.06
CA THR A 99 16.38 -1.15 -6.32
C THR A 99 16.20 -2.66 -6.13
N LYS A 100 15.11 -3.13 -5.52
CA LYS A 100 14.80 -4.54 -5.32
C LYS A 100 14.21 -5.14 -6.60
N ALA A 101 14.78 -6.23 -7.10
CA ALA A 101 14.22 -6.98 -8.22
C ALA A 101 12.90 -7.65 -7.80
N LEU A 102 11.88 -7.59 -8.67
CA LEU A 102 10.55 -8.08 -8.35
C LEU A 102 10.18 -9.37 -9.11
N MET A 103 10.76 -9.59 -10.29
CA MET A 103 10.39 -10.70 -11.21
C MET A 103 11.58 -11.64 -11.51
N GLY A 104 12.79 -11.29 -11.07
CA GLY A 104 14.02 -12.07 -11.29
C GLY A 104 14.21 -13.20 -10.28
N ALA A 105 15.33 -13.92 -10.37
CA ALA A 105 15.67 -15.01 -9.46
C ALA A 105 15.82 -14.55 -7.99
N ASP A 106 16.19 -13.29 -7.77
CA ASP A 106 16.34 -12.68 -6.44
C ASP A 106 15.02 -12.10 -5.90
N HIS A 107 13.90 -12.48 -6.49
CA HIS A 107 12.58 -12.17 -5.93
C HIS A 107 12.47 -12.80 -4.54
N GLY A 108 11.47 -12.56 -3.83
CA GLY A 108 11.26 -13.18 -2.52
C GLY A 108 9.96 -12.71 -1.93
N ALA A 109 9.59 -13.33 -0.83
CA ALA A 109 8.48 -12.85 -0.06
C ALA A 109 8.78 -11.45 0.50
N VAL A 110 7.90 -10.50 0.25
CA VAL A 110 7.97 -9.17 0.82
C VAL A 110 6.96 -9.08 1.94
N SER A 111 7.46 -8.83 3.14
CA SER A 111 6.61 -8.64 4.32
C SER A 111 6.28 -7.16 4.47
N VAL A 112 5.02 -6.81 4.34
CA VAL A 112 4.49 -5.45 4.53
C VAL A 112 3.85 -5.37 5.90
N GLN A 113 4.36 -4.50 6.77
CA GLN A 113 3.81 -4.28 8.10
C GLN A 113 2.51 -3.47 7.99
N VAL A 114 1.38 -4.12 8.24
CA VAL A 114 0.02 -3.57 8.15
C VAL A 114 -0.66 -3.43 9.52
N GLY A 115 0.11 -3.11 10.54
CA GLY A 115 -0.39 -2.88 11.89
C GLY A 115 0.68 -2.27 12.79
N ASP A 116 0.29 -1.79 13.98
CA ASP A 116 1.14 -1.14 14.97
C ASP A 116 1.84 -2.14 15.92
N GLY A 117 1.41 -3.41 15.92
CA GLY A 117 1.94 -4.48 16.75
C GLY A 117 2.94 -5.39 16.03
N ASN A 118 3.74 -6.12 16.82
CA ASN A 118 4.59 -7.18 16.29
C ASN A 118 3.74 -8.28 15.65
N ASN A 119 4.24 -8.90 14.58
CA ASN A 119 3.56 -9.97 13.81
C ASN A 119 2.27 -9.56 13.07
N GLN A 120 2.05 -8.28 12.83
CA GLN A 120 0.94 -7.77 12.03
C GLN A 120 1.40 -7.41 10.61
N ALA A 121 2.10 -8.35 9.98
CA ALA A 121 2.60 -8.19 8.63
C ALA A 121 1.80 -9.04 7.64
N MET A 122 1.59 -8.51 6.44
CA MET A 122 1.07 -9.24 5.30
C MET A 122 2.21 -9.62 4.37
N THR A 123 2.37 -10.92 4.13
CA THR A 123 3.39 -11.43 3.22
C THR A 123 2.85 -11.45 1.79
N ILE A 124 3.57 -10.82 0.88
CA ILE A 124 3.36 -10.84 -0.57
C ILE A 124 4.43 -11.75 -1.14
N THR A 125 4.02 -12.88 -1.70
CA THR A 125 4.94 -13.80 -2.37
C THR A 125 5.03 -13.40 -3.83
N LEU A 126 6.21 -12.98 -4.26
CA LEU A 126 6.52 -12.74 -5.65
C LEU A 126 7.13 -14.02 -6.24
N LYS A 127 6.95 -14.24 -7.53
CA LYS A 127 7.49 -15.41 -8.24
C LYS A 127 8.42 -15.00 -9.38
N ALA A 128 9.36 -15.87 -9.73
CA ALA A 128 10.24 -15.68 -10.86
C ALA A 128 9.51 -15.89 -12.19
N TRP A 129 9.63 -14.94 -13.10
CA TRP A 129 9.05 -14.95 -14.45
C TRP A 129 10.08 -15.43 -15.49
N ALA A 130 10.94 -16.38 -15.13
CA ALA A 130 12.02 -16.84 -16.00
C ALA A 130 11.52 -17.83 -17.05
N LEU A 131 12.04 -17.70 -18.29
CA LEU A 131 11.68 -18.54 -19.43
C LEU A 131 12.32 -19.93 -19.39
N ASN A 132 13.38 -20.13 -18.62
CA ASN A 132 14.28 -21.31 -18.64
C ASN A 132 13.82 -22.47 -17.75
N GLY A 133 12.54 -22.63 -17.51
CA GLY A 133 12.00 -23.72 -16.68
C GLY A 133 12.31 -23.62 -15.18
N THR A 134 13.23 -22.75 -14.77
CA THR A 134 13.47 -22.42 -13.35
C THR A 134 12.54 -21.33 -12.85
N GLY A 135 11.77 -20.72 -13.75
CA GLY A 135 10.75 -19.72 -13.43
C GLY A 135 9.53 -20.37 -12.80
N GLU A 136 9.08 -19.80 -11.67
CA GLU A 136 7.94 -20.33 -10.92
C GLU A 136 6.60 -20.01 -11.59
N VAL A 137 6.55 -18.93 -12.40
CA VAL A 137 5.31 -18.49 -13.05
C VAL A 137 4.99 -19.32 -14.26
N PHE A 138 5.90 -19.48 -15.21
CA PHE A 138 5.54 -20.17 -16.46
C PHE A 138 5.36 -21.68 -16.29
N GLY A 139 6.13 -22.31 -15.40
CA GLY A 139 6.08 -23.75 -15.13
C GLY A 139 6.53 -24.61 -16.32
N VAL A 140 7.08 -23.99 -17.35
CA VAL A 140 7.59 -24.62 -18.59
C VAL A 140 8.91 -23.98 -18.99
N ASP A 141 9.76 -24.76 -19.66
CA ASP A 141 11.01 -24.26 -20.22
C ASP A 141 10.83 -23.83 -21.68
N LEU A 142 10.63 -22.55 -21.89
CA LEU A 142 10.46 -21.96 -23.21
C LEU A 142 11.79 -21.80 -23.95
N THR A 143 12.95 -21.98 -23.26
CA THR A 143 14.29 -21.86 -23.83
C THR A 143 14.91 -23.22 -24.19
N ASN A 144 14.19 -24.31 -23.97
CA ASN A 144 14.68 -25.66 -24.27
C ASN A 144 14.88 -25.83 -25.79
N ALA A 145 16.07 -26.22 -26.21
CA ALA A 145 16.47 -26.38 -27.61
C ALA A 145 15.51 -27.26 -28.46
N ALA A 146 14.79 -28.19 -27.84
CA ALA A 146 13.78 -29.01 -28.55
C ALA A 146 12.48 -28.27 -28.85
N HIS A 147 12.22 -27.17 -28.16
CA HIS A 147 10.95 -26.42 -28.23
C HIS A 147 11.19 -24.91 -28.43
N ASN A 148 12.45 -24.47 -28.33
CA ASN A 148 12.81 -23.08 -28.54
C ASN A 148 12.81 -22.75 -30.04
N GLY A 149 12.07 -21.70 -30.36
CA GLY A 149 11.96 -21.21 -31.72
C GLY A 149 10.78 -21.81 -32.49
N VAL A 150 10.61 -21.29 -33.68
CA VAL A 150 9.55 -21.67 -34.63
C VAL A 150 10.11 -21.96 -36.05
N ASP A 151 11.41 -22.24 -36.12
CA ASP A 151 12.15 -22.53 -37.36
C ASP A 151 11.68 -23.80 -38.09
N THR A 152 11.03 -24.72 -37.36
CA THR A 152 10.45 -25.95 -37.90
C THR A 152 9.00 -26.12 -37.47
N ASP A 153 8.20 -26.84 -38.28
CA ASP A 153 6.81 -27.17 -37.96
C ASP A 153 6.67 -27.90 -36.62
N THR A 154 7.60 -28.82 -36.32
CA THR A 154 7.59 -29.59 -35.08
C THR A 154 7.84 -28.72 -33.86
N LYS A 155 8.81 -27.80 -33.92
CA LYS A 155 9.09 -26.85 -32.83
C LYS A 155 7.95 -25.87 -32.68
N ALA A 156 7.39 -25.33 -33.77
CA ALA A 156 6.26 -24.42 -33.70
C ALA A 156 5.04 -25.04 -33.01
N LYS A 157 4.73 -26.31 -33.30
CA LYS A 157 3.64 -27.04 -32.62
C LYS A 157 3.93 -27.30 -31.13
N ALA A 158 5.18 -27.63 -30.81
CA ALA A 158 5.60 -27.80 -29.42
C ALA A 158 5.53 -26.47 -28.64
N ALA A 159 6.01 -25.38 -29.25
CA ALA A 159 5.94 -24.03 -28.68
C ALA A 159 4.50 -23.59 -28.38
N LEU A 160 3.52 -23.93 -29.22
CA LEU A 160 2.11 -23.62 -28.98
C LEU A 160 1.61 -24.17 -27.64
N THR A 161 1.89 -25.46 -27.35
CA THR A 161 1.45 -26.09 -26.10
C THR A 161 2.09 -25.43 -24.88
N GLN A 162 3.36 -25.06 -24.99
CA GLN A 162 4.08 -24.40 -23.90
C GLN A 162 3.63 -22.96 -23.68
N LEU A 163 3.41 -22.21 -24.76
CA LEU A 163 2.89 -20.84 -24.69
C LEU A 163 1.48 -20.80 -24.09
N ASP A 164 0.62 -21.77 -24.40
CA ASP A 164 -0.70 -21.87 -23.77
C ASP A 164 -0.59 -22.10 -22.25
N SER A 165 0.30 -22.97 -21.83
CA SER A 165 0.57 -23.20 -20.42
C SER A 165 1.17 -21.97 -19.74
N ALA A 166 2.13 -21.31 -20.39
CA ALA A 166 2.77 -20.11 -19.88
C ALA A 166 1.78 -18.94 -19.72
N ILE A 167 0.92 -18.70 -20.73
CA ILE A 167 -0.12 -17.66 -20.68
C ILE A 167 -1.13 -17.95 -19.57
N THR A 168 -1.56 -19.20 -19.43
CA THR A 168 -2.50 -19.61 -18.37
C THR A 168 -1.93 -19.37 -16.97
N ASN A 169 -0.69 -19.81 -16.78
CA ASN A 169 -0.01 -19.67 -15.49
C ASN A 169 0.31 -18.20 -15.16
N ALA A 170 0.75 -17.42 -16.15
CA ALA A 170 0.98 -15.99 -16.00
C ALA A 170 -0.31 -15.25 -15.64
N SER A 171 -1.42 -15.59 -16.28
CA SER A 171 -2.74 -15.01 -15.98
C SER A 171 -3.21 -15.35 -14.57
N ALA A 172 -2.98 -16.58 -14.11
CA ALA A 172 -3.29 -17.01 -12.73
C ALA A 172 -2.45 -16.24 -11.70
N GLU A 173 -1.17 -15.98 -12.01
CA GLU A 173 -0.31 -15.18 -11.13
C GLU A 173 -0.74 -13.71 -11.07
N LEU A 174 -1.14 -13.12 -12.21
CA LEU A 174 -1.71 -11.78 -12.23
C LEU A 174 -3.00 -11.68 -11.39
N ALA A 175 -3.85 -12.70 -11.42
CA ALA A 175 -5.03 -12.76 -10.55
C ALA A 175 -4.65 -12.82 -9.06
N THR A 176 -3.55 -13.50 -8.71
CA THR A 176 -3.01 -13.54 -7.35
C THR A 176 -2.51 -12.14 -6.92
N TYR A 177 -1.85 -11.41 -7.82
CA TYR A 177 -1.42 -10.03 -7.54
C TYR A 177 -2.63 -9.10 -7.34
N GLY A 178 -3.67 -9.23 -8.15
CA GLY A 178 -4.93 -8.51 -7.94
C GLY A 178 -5.56 -8.80 -6.56
N ALA A 179 -5.50 -10.06 -6.11
CA ALA A 179 -5.97 -10.42 -4.77
C ALA A 179 -5.13 -9.80 -3.65
N TYR A 180 -3.80 -9.67 -3.83
CA TYR A 180 -2.95 -8.95 -2.88
C TYR A 180 -3.29 -7.46 -2.81
N ILE A 181 -3.53 -6.81 -3.96
CA ILE A 181 -3.94 -5.40 -4.00
C ILE A 181 -5.23 -5.20 -3.21
N ASN A 182 -6.28 -5.97 -3.51
CA ASN A 182 -7.56 -5.87 -2.80
C ASN A 182 -7.40 -6.09 -1.28
N ARG A 183 -6.58 -7.06 -0.87
CA ARG A 183 -6.32 -7.31 0.57
C ARG A 183 -5.59 -6.15 1.24
N LEU A 184 -4.63 -5.52 0.55
CA LEU A 184 -3.92 -4.35 1.06
C LEU A 184 -4.83 -3.14 1.16
N GLU A 185 -5.72 -2.92 0.19
CA GLU A 185 -6.72 -1.85 0.21
C GLU A 185 -7.66 -2.00 1.40
N TYR A 186 -8.24 -3.19 1.62
CA TYR A 186 -9.06 -3.43 2.81
C TYR A 186 -8.30 -3.27 4.12
N ALA A 187 -7.03 -3.68 4.15
CA ALA A 187 -6.20 -3.47 5.33
C ALA A 187 -5.96 -1.98 5.58
N GLN A 188 -5.64 -1.20 4.53
CA GLN A 188 -5.45 0.24 4.61
C GLN A 188 -6.70 0.97 5.11
N ASP A 189 -7.87 0.65 4.56
CA ASP A 189 -9.14 1.24 4.97
C ASP A 189 -9.46 0.93 6.44
N ASN A 190 -9.24 -0.31 6.86
CA ASN A 190 -9.42 -0.70 8.25
C ASN A 190 -8.47 0.04 9.19
N LEU A 191 -7.18 0.17 8.82
CA LEU A 191 -6.19 0.92 9.60
C LEU A 191 -6.58 2.39 9.77
N MET A 192 -7.04 3.02 8.70
CA MET A 192 -7.51 4.42 8.74
C MET A 192 -8.74 4.58 9.63
N ASN A 193 -9.71 3.67 9.55
CA ASN A 193 -10.89 3.69 10.42
C ASN A 193 -10.52 3.51 11.89
N VAL A 194 -9.62 2.58 12.21
CA VAL A 194 -9.15 2.36 13.59
C VAL A 194 -8.37 3.58 14.10
N ALA A 195 -7.50 4.15 13.26
CA ALA A 195 -6.75 5.36 13.60
C ALA A 195 -7.69 6.53 13.93
N GLN A 196 -8.69 6.78 13.08
CA GLN A 196 -9.68 7.84 13.29
C GLN A 196 -10.49 7.64 14.57
N ASN A 197 -10.97 6.42 14.83
CA ASN A 197 -11.72 6.12 16.05
C ASN A 197 -10.86 6.25 17.32
N THR A 198 -9.60 5.85 17.24
CA THR A 198 -8.63 5.97 18.34
C THR A 198 -8.32 7.44 18.60
N ASP A 199 -8.13 8.25 17.55
CA ASP A 199 -7.89 9.68 17.66
C ASP A 199 -9.10 10.42 18.24
N ALA A 200 -10.31 10.10 17.79
CA ALA A 200 -11.56 10.62 18.37
C ALA A 200 -11.73 10.24 19.85
N SER A 201 -11.27 9.05 20.25
CA SER A 201 -11.31 8.63 21.64
C SER A 201 -10.25 9.35 22.47
N ARG A 202 -9.05 9.58 21.92
CA ARG A 202 -8.01 10.40 22.52
C ARG A 202 -8.49 11.83 22.74
N SER A 203 -9.13 12.44 21.73
CA SER A 203 -9.67 13.79 21.79
C SER A 203 -10.68 13.94 22.94
N ARG A 204 -11.57 12.96 23.15
CA ARG A 204 -12.53 12.97 24.28
C ARG A 204 -11.86 12.94 25.65
N ILE A 205 -10.67 12.36 25.76
CA ILE A 205 -9.91 12.31 27.02
C ILE A 205 -9.14 13.61 27.23
N GLU A 206 -8.44 14.10 26.21
CA GLU A 206 -7.43 15.15 26.30
C GLU A 206 -7.98 16.55 26.03
N ASP A 207 -9.00 16.68 25.15
CA ASP A 207 -9.47 17.97 24.70
C ASP A 207 -10.58 18.52 25.61
N ALA A 208 -10.63 19.85 25.71
CA ALA A 208 -11.67 20.57 26.40
C ALA A 208 -12.74 21.03 25.42
N ASP A 209 -14.01 21.06 25.85
CA ASP A 209 -15.08 21.69 25.11
C ASP A 209 -14.90 23.22 25.16
N TYR A 210 -14.48 23.79 24.05
CA TYR A 210 -14.18 25.20 23.91
C TYR A 210 -15.41 26.08 24.18
N ALA A 211 -16.62 25.63 23.85
CA ALA A 211 -17.84 26.38 24.09
C ALA A 211 -18.17 26.50 25.60
N SER A 212 -17.98 25.39 26.32
CA SER A 212 -18.13 25.35 27.78
C SER A 212 -17.09 26.21 28.47
N GLU A 213 -15.81 26.09 28.09
CA GLU A 213 -14.71 26.81 28.70
C GLU A 213 -14.77 28.30 28.47
N THR A 214 -15.17 28.76 27.28
CA THR A 214 -15.35 30.20 26.99
C THR A 214 -16.54 30.77 27.74
N SER A 215 -17.62 30.02 27.93
CA SER A 215 -18.79 30.44 28.72
C SER A 215 -18.41 30.60 30.19
N GLU A 216 -17.65 29.68 30.76
CA GLU A 216 -17.17 29.77 32.15
C GLU A 216 -16.17 30.93 32.34
N LEU A 217 -15.29 31.16 31.34
CA LEU A 217 -14.39 32.32 31.32
C LEU A 217 -15.20 33.65 31.33
N ALA A 218 -16.20 33.77 30.45
CA ALA A 218 -17.06 34.97 30.40
C ALA A 218 -17.78 35.20 31.74
N LYS A 219 -18.34 34.12 32.31
CA LYS A 219 -19.02 34.17 33.60
C LYS A 219 -18.09 34.62 34.72
N THR A 220 -16.88 34.06 34.81
CA THR A 220 -15.90 34.44 35.84
C THR A 220 -15.42 35.89 35.67
N GLN A 221 -15.24 36.36 34.44
CA GLN A 221 -14.91 37.75 34.16
C GLN A 221 -16.02 38.69 34.61
N ILE A 222 -17.30 38.38 34.33
CA ILE A 222 -18.43 39.17 34.76
C ILE A 222 -18.51 39.20 36.30
N ILE A 223 -18.36 38.06 36.96
CA ILE A 223 -18.35 37.97 38.43
C ILE A 223 -17.21 38.81 39.02
N ALA A 224 -16.01 38.75 38.46
CA ALA A 224 -14.87 39.55 38.89
C ALA A 224 -15.14 41.05 38.76
N GLN A 225 -15.69 41.47 37.61
CA GLN A 225 -16.09 42.88 37.38
C GLN A 225 -17.20 43.35 38.34
N ALA A 226 -18.23 42.51 38.50
CA ALA A 226 -19.30 42.80 39.47
C ALA A 226 -18.75 42.86 40.91
N GLY A 227 -17.87 41.94 41.29
CA GLY A 227 -17.26 41.96 42.61
C GLY A 227 -16.42 43.20 42.89
N THR A 228 -15.62 43.65 41.92
CA THR A 228 -14.88 44.93 42.07
C THR A 228 -15.79 46.15 42.15
N ALA A 229 -16.87 46.17 41.34
CA ALA A 229 -17.85 47.25 41.38
C ALA A 229 -18.62 47.29 42.73
N MET A 230 -19.01 46.12 43.27
CA MET A 230 -19.66 46.03 44.58
C MET A 230 -18.73 46.42 45.72
N LEU A 231 -17.43 46.05 45.68
CA LEU A 231 -16.45 46.50 46.64
C LEU A 231 -16.24 48.03 46.61
N ALA A 232 -16.18 48.62 45.43
CA ALA A 232 -16.12 50.08 45.27
C ALA A 232 -17.36 50.75 45.86
N GLN A 233 -18.55 50.24 45.62
CA GLN A 233 -19.80 50.73 46.15
C GLN A 233 -19.86 50.61 47.69
N ALA A 234 -19.43 49.48 48.26
CA ALA A 234 -19.37 49.28 49.71
C ALA A 234 -18.40 50.24 50.40
N ASN A 235 -17.28 50.56 49.76
CA ASN A 235 -16.33 51.55 50.24
C ASN A 235 -16.88 52.98 50.22
N GLN A 236 -17.66 53.36 49.17
CA GLN A 236 -18.34 54.63 49.10
C GLN A 236 -19.37 54.79 50.23
N ILE A 237 -20.15 53.75 50.54
CA ILE A 237 -21.12 53.78 51.62
C ILE A 237 -20.40 54.01 52.94
N LYS A 238 -19.27 53.43 53.25
CA LYS A 238 -18.49 53.71 54.46
C LYS A 238 -18.01 55.15 54.52
N GLN A 239 -17.59 55.75 53.42
CA GLN A 239 -17.19 57.16 53.37
C GLN A 239 -18.35 58.12 53.59
N THR A 240 -19.57 57.83 53.05
CA THR A 240 -20.73 58.61 53.27
C THR A 240 -21.23 58.56 54.73
N VAL A 241 -21.12 57.39 55.40
CA VAL A 241 -21.45 57.26 56.82
C VAL A 241 -20.44 58.05 57.69
N LEU A 242 -19.13 58.03 57.33
CA LEU A 242 -18.12 58.85 58.05
C LEU A 242 -18.34 60.33 57.85
N ALA A 243 -18.81 60.80 56.68
CA ALA A 243 -19.13 62.21 56.37
C ALA A 243 -20.39 62.69 57.10
N LEU A 244 -21.29 61.78 57.49
CA LEU A 244 -22.52 62.11 58.25
C LEU A 244 -22.26 62.14 59.77
N LEU A 245 -21.11 61.62 60.23
CA LEU A 245 -20.72 61.63 61.65
C LEU A 245 -19.74 62.76 62.02
N GLN A 246 -19.37 63.60 61.04
CA GLN A 246 -18.61 64.82 61.24
C GLN A 246 -19.57 66.04 61.11
#